data_e3e0618be2f5b8cf313507517e7ffb21
#
_entry.id   e3e0618be2f5b8cf313507517e7ffb21
#
_cell.length_a   1.000
_cell.length_b   1.000
_cell.length_c   1.000
_cell.angle_alpha   90.00
_cell.angle_beta   90.00
_cell.angle_gamma   90.00
#
_symmetry.space_group_name_H-M   'P 1'
#
loop_
_entity.id
_entity.type
_entity.pdbx_description
1 polymer ?
#
loop_
_entity_poly.entity_id
_entity_poly.type
_entity_poly.pdbx_seq_one_letter_code
_entity_poly.pdbx_strand_id
1 'polypeptide(L)'
;MCEPRCIICPRHCHLKKNTHQGYCQIHQGITLSSAVIHYGEEPVFSGDSGVGNFFFTSCNLSCVYCQNYQISQKRDGKLIAEHELIEQMFAFENQNCCFIGLVSPSHQSSWIRSAVIKAKDQGLTIPIIYNSAAYDDIDQLKQWEGLIDVYLPDIKYSDDNHAMGYSKAKDYVNISREAVLEMYRQVGSVQFDAAGKKALSGLWVRHLVLPNNIAGSWETLCFLALELSTDIGLSLMSQYNPLYLAGQFPELDRFITKDEHESVIEMAISLGFTNIFIQDLLTAPQTGVPDFNKPDNPFVWDKTI
;
A
#
# COMPACT_ATOMS: atom_id res chain seq x y z
N MET A 1 -31.57 19.68 -5.52
CA MET A 1 -30.74 18.68 -6.25
C MET A 1 -29.55 18.38 -5.34
N CYS A 2 -29.42 17.13 -4.88
CA CYS A 2 -28.24 16.73 -4.08
C CYS A 2 -26.97 16.88 -4.93
N GLU A 3 -25.90 17.37 -4.30
CA GLU A 3 -24.59 17.42 -4.97
C GLU A 3 -24.11 15.99 -5.23
N PRO A 4 -23.46 15.71 -6.38
CA PRO A 4 -22.96 14.39 -6.66
C PRO A 4 -21.90 14.00 -5.62
N ARG A 5 -22.00 12.77 -5.09
CA ARG A 5 -21.05 12.20 -4.15
C ARG A 5 -20.11 11.23 -4.86
N CYS A 6 -18.83 11.30 -4.56
CA CYS A 6 -17.88 10.26 -4.90
C CYS A 6 -17.93 9.17 -3.83
N ILE A 7 -18.08 7.91 -4.24
CA ILE A 7 -18.18 6.75 -3.35
C ILE A 7 -17.01 5.76 -3.56
N ILE A 8 -15.93 6.19 -4.22
CA ILE A 8 -14.81 5.31 -4.59
C ILE A 8 -13.93 4.95 -3.37
N CYS A 9 -13.89 5.81 -2.36
CA CYS A 9 -13.11 5.57 -1.14
C CYS A 9 -13.85 6.13 0.09
N PRO A 10 -13.42 5.82 1.33
CA PRO A 10 -14.11 6.19 2.57
C PRO A 10 -14.28 7.69 2.81
N ARG A 11 -13.64 8.51 1.99
CA ARG A 11 -13.84 9.97 2.09
C ARG A 11 -15.22 10.42 1.67
N HIS A 12 -15.91 9.66 0.83
CA HIS A 12 -17.27 9.94 0.34
C HIS A 12 -17.47 11.43 -0.01
N CYS A 13 -16.53 11.99 -0.78
CA CYS A 13 -16.42 13.41 -1.02
C CYS A 13 -17.68 13.99 -1.69
N HIS A 14 -18.14 15.14 -1.20
CA HIS A 14 -19.04 15.99 -1.95
C HIS A 14 -18.25 16.68 -3.09
N LEU A 15 -18.59 16.38 -4.32
CA LEU A 15 -17.88 16.92 -5.48
C LEU A 15 -18.28 18.38 -5.72
N LYS A 16 -17.28 19.23 -5.89
CA LYS A 16 -17.51 20.65 -6.23
C LYS A 16 -18.20 20.75 -7.60
N LYS A 17 -19.30 21.51 -7.67
CA LYS A 17 -20.15 21.63 -8.87
C LYS A 17 -19.40 21.97 -10.16
N ASN A 18 -18.35 22.81 -10.07
CA ASN A 18 -17.63 23.32 -11.23
C ASN A 18 -16.41 22.50 -11.63
N THR A 19 -15.87 21.66 -10.73
CA THR A 19 -14.63 20.92 -10.98
C THR A 19 -14.79 19.41 -10.85
N HIS A 20 -15.88 18.94 -10.24
CA HIS A 20 -16.11 17.54 -9.88
C HIS A 20 -14.96 16.91 -9.06
N GLN A 21 -14.20 17.74 -8.33
CA GLN A 21 -13.02 17.31 -7.58
C GLN A 21 -13.36 16.99 -6.13
N GLY A 22 -12.97 15.80 -5.70
CA GLY A 22 -12.91 15.36 -4.31
C GLY A 22 -11.56 15.68 -3.66
N TYR A 23 -11.29 15.04 -2.54
CA TYR A 23 -10.06 15.17 -1.76
C TYR A 23 -8.78 14.82 -2.57
N CYS A 24 -8.81 13.68 -3.26
CA CYS A 24 -7.70 13.22 -4.09
C CYS A 24 -7.51 14.03 -5.38
N GLN A 25 -8.49 14.82 -5.79
CA GLN A 25 -8.52 15.62 -7.02
C GLN A 25 -8.44 14.79 -8.33
N ILE A 26 -8.65 13.48 -8.26
CA ILE A 26 -8.78 12.61 -9.42
C ILE A 26 -10.27 12.51 -9.80
N HIS A 27 -10.62 12.70 -11.07
CA HIS A 27 -12.02 12.74 -11.50
C HIS A 27 -12.27 12.31 -12.95
N GLN A 28 -11.26 11.93 -13.72
CA GLN A 28 -11.41 11.65 -15.15
C GLN A 28 -10.73 10.39 -15.66
N GLY A 29 -10.40 9.43 -14.77
CA GLY A 29 -9.79 8.19 -15.20
C GLY A 29 -8.49 7.85 -14.44
N ILE A 30 -7.66 7.02 -15.03
CA ILE A 30 -6.45 6.51 -14.43
C ILE A 30 -5.33 7.54 -14.53
N THR A 31 -4.77 7.95 -13.40
CA THR A 31 -3.63 8.86 -13.36
C THR A 31 -2.44 8.14 -12.74
N LEU A 32 -1.39 8.00 -13.52
CA LEU A 32 -0.21 7.20 -13.22
C LEU A 32 1.05 8.08 -13.20
N SER A 33 1.90 7.87 -12.21
CA SER A 33 3.23 8.50 -12.16
C SER A 33 4.28 7.62 -12.82
N SER A 34 4.31 6.34 -12.47
CA SER A 34 5.37 5.43 -12.86
C SER A 34 4.85 4.00 -12.99
N ALA A 35 5.41 3.26 -13.95
CA ALA A 35 5.22 1.82 -14.11
C ALA A 35 6.61 1.18 -14.30
N VAL A 36 7.11 0.49 -13.26
CA VAL A 36 8.49 0.00 -13.23
C VAL A 36 8.58 -1.37 -12.55
N ILE A 37 9.60 -2.15 -12.87
CA ILE A 37 9.93 -3.36 -12.15
C ILE A 37 10.63 -2.96 -10.85
N HIS A 38 10.02 -3.34 -9.73
CA HIS A 38 10.52 -3.06 -8.40
C HIS A 38 11.09 -4.32 -7.74
N TYR A 39 12.34 -4.23 -7.27
CA TYR A 39 13.06 -5.35 -6.66
C TYR A 39 13.11 -5.26 -5.12
N GLY A 40 12.56 -4.21 -4.54
CA GLY A 40 12.59 -3.94 -3.10
C GLY A 40 11.31 -4.28 -2.36
N GLU A 41 10.39 -5.05 -2.96
CA GLU A 41 9.29 -5.64 -2.20
C GLU A 41 9.83 -6.78 -1.33
N GLU A 42 9.01 -7.34 -0.45
CA GLU A 42 9.39 -8.50 0.34
C GLU A 42 9.92 -9.63 -0.56
N PRO A 43 10.97 -10.37 -0.14
CA PRO A 43 11.59 -11.41 -0.97
C PRO A 43 10.60 -12.45 -1.50
N VAL A 44 9.54 -12.73 -0.74
CA VAL A 44 8.47 -13.66 -1.13
C VAL A 44 7.63 -13.17 -2.32
N PHE A 45 7.66 -11.87 -2.64
CA PHE A 45 6.99 -11.26 -3.78
C PHE A 45 7.95 -10.94 -4.92
N SER A 46 9.11 -10.35 -4.61
CA SER A 46 10.08 -9.92 -5.64
C SER A 46 10.75 -11.09 -6.34
N GLY A 47 11.14 -12.12 -5.58
CA GLY A 47 12.03 -13.15 -6.11
C GLY A 47 13.22 -12.53 -6.86
N ASP A 48 13.66 -13.18 -7.94
CA ASP A 48 14.74 -12.66 -8.79
C ASP A 48 14.25 -11.74 -9.92
N SER A 49 12.95 -11.76 -10.21
CA SER A 49 12.36 -11.04 -11.36
C SER A 49 11.65 -9.74 -11.00
N GLY A 50 11.47 -9.46 -9.71
CA GLY A 50 10.81 -8.26 -9.22
C GLY A 50 9.28 -8.27 -9.41
N VAL A 51 8.67 -7.18 -8.98
CA VAL A 51 7.23 -6.89 -9.10
C VAL A 51 7.04 -5.75 -10.08
N GLY A 52 6.16 -5.92 -11.08
CA GLY A 52 5.76 -4.84 -12.00
C GLY A 52 4.82 -3.86 -11.32
N ASN A 53 5.35 -2.83 -10.67
CA ASN A 53 4.57 -1.89 -9.88
C ASN A 53 4.03 -0.72 -10.71
N PHE A 54 2.74 -0.44 -10.54
CA PHE A 54 2.06 0.77 -10.98
C PHE A 54 1.92 1.74 -9.82
N PHE A 55 2.61 2.87 -9.87
CA PHE A 55 2.51 3.94 -8.88
C PHE A 55 1.47 4.98 -9.31
N PHE A 56 0.26 4.85 -8.78
CA PHE A 56 -0.83 5.77 -9.09
C PHE A 56 -0.63 7.11 -8.39
N THR A 57 -0.98 8.20 -9.09
CA THR A 57 -0.83 9.55 -8.51
C THR A 57 -1.95 9.87 -7.55
N SER A 58 -1.67 10.82 -6.66
CA SER A 58 -2.55 11.22 -5.59
C SER A 58 -2.70 10.14 -4.51
N CYS A 59 -3.50 10.43 -3.49
CA CYS A 59 -3.83 9.50 -2.42
C CYS A 59 -5.11 9.96 -1.72
N ASN A 60 -5.82 9.03 -1.12
CA ASN A 60 -6.92 9.35 -0.21
C ASN A 60 -6.45 9.69 1.22
N LEU A 61 -5.15 9.62 1.49
CA LEU A 61 -4.50 10.11 2.71
C LEU A 61 -3.55 11.28 2.42
N SER A 62 -3.13 11.99 3.49
CA SER A 62 -2.11 13.06 3.42
C SER A 62 -1.09 12.90 4.54
N CYS A 63 -0.38 11.76 4.52
CA CYS A 63 0.64 11.46 5.52
C CYS A 63 1.76 12.51 5.49
N VAL A 64 2.04 13.14 6.63
CA VAL A 64 3.08 14.18 6.77
C VAL A 64 4.49 13.64 6.57
N TYR A 65 4.67 12.31 6.68
CA TYR A 65 5.92 11.59 6.48
C TYR A 65 5.93 10.73 5.21
N CYS A 66 5.09 11.03 4.22
CA CYS A 66 4.94 10.19 3.04
C CYS A 66 6.24 10.12 2.23
N GLN A 67 6.79 8.91 2.04
CA GLN A 67 7.97 8.69 1.18
C GLN A 67 7.67 9.03 -0.28
N ASN A 68 6.44 8.72 -0.71
CA ASN A 68 5.96 8.96 -2.07
C ASN A 68 5.27 10.33 -2.21
N TYR A 69 5.66 11.36 -1.41
CA TYR A 69 4.95 12.65 -1.38
C TYR A 69 4.94 13.36 -2.74
N GLN A 70 5.94 13.15 -3.59
CA GLN A 70 6.00 13.71 -4.92
C GLN A 70 4.76 13.32 -5.74
N ILE A 71 4.41 12.05 -5.75
CA ILE A 71 3.27 11.54 -6.51
C ILE A 71 1.95 11.60 -5.74
N SER A 72 1.98 11.39 -4.42
CA SER A 72 0.78 11.34 -3.60
C SER A 72 0.23 12.72 -3.24
N GLN A 73 1.11 13.68 -2.91
CA GLN A 73 0.73 15.01 -2.43
C GLN A 73 0.96 16.10 -3.47
N LYS A 74 2.12 16.08 -4.17
CA LYS A 74 2.37 16.98 -5.31
C LYS A 74 1.64 16.54 -6.57
N ARG A 75 1.22 15.27 -6.63
CA ARG A 75 0.43 14.68 -7.71
C ARG A 75 1.15 14.63 -9.06
N ASP A 76 2.46 14.41 -9.01
CA ASP A 76 3.26 14.28 -10.22
C ASP A 76 2.88 12.99 -10.96
N GLY A 77 2.35 13.13 -12.18
CA GLY A 77 1.91 12.05 -13.02
C GLY A 77 1.00 12.51 -14.16
N LYS A 78 0.55 11.58 -14.96
CA LYS A 78 -0.25 11.84 -16.17
C LYS A 78 -1.51 10.99 -16.21
N LEU A 79 -2.56 11.53 -16.82
CA LEU A 79 -3.73 10.76 -17.21
C LEU A 79 -3.32 9.78 -18.32
N ILE A 80 -3.67 8.52 -18.16
CA ILE A 80 -3.45 7.48 -19.17
C ILE A 80 -4.78 6.86 -19.60
N ALA A 81 -4.81 6.32 -20.79
CA ALA A 81 -5.94 5.55 -21.26
C ALA A 81 -5.94 4.14 -20.65
N GLU A 82 -7.11 3.54 -20.52
CA GLU A 82 -7.27 2.20 -19.96
C GLU A 82 -6.47 1.14 -20.73
N HIS A 83 -6.40 1.23 -22.05
CA HIS A 83 -5.62 0.29 -22.87
C HIS A 83 -4.11 0.40 -22.62
N GLU A 84 -3.57 1.60 -22.34
CA GLU A 84 -2.16 1.77 -22.01
C GLU A 84 -1.81 1.05 -20.70
N LEU A 85 -2.71 1.06 -19.70
CA LEU A 85 -2.52 0.28 -18.47
C LEU A 85 -2.52 -1.23 -18.76
N ILE A 86 -3.44 -1.70 -19.60
CA ILE A 86 -3.54 -3.11 -20.01
C ILE A 86 -2.27 -3.56 -20.76
N GLU A 87 -1.82 -2.78 -21.74
CA GLU A 87 -0.59 -3.07 -22.49
C GLU A 87 0.62 -3.17 -21.54
N GLN A 88 0.71 -2.30 -20.55
CA GLN A 88 1.81 -2.34 -19.59
C GLN A 88 1.71 -3.55 -18.65
N MET A 89 0.51 -4.03 -18.29
CA MET A 89 0.32 -5.27 -17.53
C MET A 89 0.91 -6.48 -18.31
N PHE A 90 0.58 -6.59 -19.60
CA PHE A 90 1.16 -7.64 -20.45
C PHE A 90 2.67 -7.47 -20.65
N ALA A 91 3.18 -6.23 -20.69
CA ALA A 91 4.62 -5.99 -20.77
C ALA A 91 5.35 -6.52 -19.53
N PHE A 92 4.80 -6.38 -18.33
CA PHE A 92 5.35 -6.95 -17.09
C PHE A 92 5.27 -8.48 -17.08
N GLU A 93 4.17 -9.06 -17.53
CA GLU A 93 4.05 -10.53 -17.68
C GLU A 93 5.09 -11.08 -18.65
N ASN A 94 5.28 -10.45 -19.82
CA ASN A 94 6.28 -10.84 -20.80
C ASN A 94 7.73 -10.68 -20.32
N GLN A 95 7.98 -9.81 -19.34
CA GLN A 95 9.26 -9.64 -18.66
C GLN A 95 9.44 -10.61 -17.49
N ASN A 96 8.50 -11.55 -17.30
CA ASN A 96 8.49 -12.55 -16.23
C ASN A 96 8.52 -11.97 -14.82
N CYS A 97 7.92 -10.78 -14.59
CA CYS A 97 7.71 -10.28 -13.25
C CYS A 97 6.97 -11.32 -12.39
N CYS A 98 7.26 -11.37 -11.10
CA CYS A 98 6.60 -12.30 -10.18
C CYS A 98 5.14 -11.95 -9.95
N PHE A 99 4.82 -10.65 -9.92
CA PHE A 99 3.49 -10.09 -9.70
C PHE A 99 3.33 -8.77 -10.45
N ILE A 100 2.08 -8.34 -10.60
CA ILE A 100 1.71 -6.94 -10.83
C ILE A 100 1.33 -6.33 -9.49
N GLY A 101 1.94 -5.19 -9.14
CA GLY A 101 1.64 -4.43 -7.93
C GLY A 101 0.82 -3.17 -8.26
N LEU A 102 -0.35 -3.04 -7.66
CA LEU A 102 -1.18 -1.83 -7.73
C LEU A 102 -0.91 -1.00 -6.47
N VAL A 103 -0.09 0.06 -6.59
CA VAL A 103 0.33 0.87 -5.43
C VAL A 103 -0.60 2.06 -5.23
N SER A 104 -1.28 2.10 -4.09
CA SER A 104 -2.30 3.09 -3.70
C SER A 104 -3.46 3.21 -4.70
N PRO A 105 -4.14 2.12 -5.08
CA PRO A 105 -5.21 2.13 -6.08
C PRO A 105 -6.55 2.64 -5.57
N SER A 106 -6.76 2.71 -4.25
CA SER A 106 -8.05 2.90 -3.55
C SER A 106 -8.92 4.01 -4.14
N HIS A 107 -8.32 5.18 -4.40
CA HIS A 107 -9.05 6.38 -4.87
C HIS A 107 -9.28 6.41 -6.39
N GLN A 108 -8.74 5.43 -7.12
CA GLN A 108 -8.94 5.22 -8.56
C GLN A 108 -9.51 3.82 -8.85
N SER A 109 -9.97 3.13 -7.82
CA SER A 109 -10.31 1.70 -7.79
C SER A 109 -11.23 1.28 -8.96
N SER A 110 -12.27 2.01 -9.26
CA SER A 110 -13.24 1.63 -10.31
C SER A 110 -12.63 1.58 -11.71
N TRP A 111 -11.76 2.53 -12.06
CA TRP A 111 -11.11 2.57 -13.38
C TRP A 111 -10.02 1.50 -13.50
N ILE A 112 -9.21 1.34 -12.44
CA ILE A 112 -8.15 0.33 -12.41
C ILE A 112 -8.76 -1.08 -12.49
N ARG A 113 -9.83 -1.33 -11.74
CA ARG A 113 -10.54 -2.61 -11.77
C ARG A 113 -11.09 -2.94 -13.16
N SER A 114 -11.66 -1.96 -13.86
CA SER A 114 -12.11 -2.15 -15.24
C SER A 114 -10.97 -2.64 -16.14
N ALA A 115 -9.79 -2.02 -16.02
CA ALA A 115 -8.60 -2.44 -16.79
C ALA A 115 -8.15 -3.86 -16.41
N VAL A 116 -8.13 -4.20 -15.11
CA VAL A 116 -7.76 -5.55 -14.64
C VAL A 116 -8.71 -6.61 -15.17
N ILE A 117 -10.02 -6.38 -15.12
CA ILE A 117 -11.02 -7.31 -15.67
C ILE A 117 -10.74 -7.54 -17.16
N LYS A 118 -10.59 -6.47 -17.94
CA LYS A 118 -10.33 -6.57 -19.38
C LYS A 118 -9.00 -7.25 -19.70
N ALA A 119 -7.96 -7.03 -18.91
CA ALA A 119 -6.68 -7.71 -19.06
C ALA A 119 -6.82 -9.22 -18.81
N LYS A 120 -7.51 -9.60 -17.72
CA LYS A 120 -7.80 -11.03 -17.42
C LYS A 120 -8.65 -11.67 -18.52
N ASP A 121 -9.66 -10.99 -19.04
CA ASP A 121 -10.48 -11.47 -20.18
C ASP A 121 -9.64 -11.67 -21.46
N GLN A 122 -8.55 -10.90 -21.63
CA GLN A 122 -7.60 -11.03 -22.72
C GLN A 122 -6.50 -12.07 -22.46
N GLY A 123 -6.54 -12.77 -21.32
CA GLY A 123 -5.63 -13.86 -21.00
C GLY A 123 -4.45 -13.50 -20.10
N LEU A 124 -4.49 -12.35 -19.39
CA LEU A 124 -3.49 -12.02 -18.36
C LEU A 124 -3.54 -13.06 -17.23
N THR A 125 -2.39 -13.68 -16.93
CA THR A 125 -2.28 -14.77 -15.94
C THR A 125 -1.41 -14.41 -14.74
N ILE A 126 -0.54 -13.41 -14.86
CA ILE A 126 0.32 -12.95 -13.76
C ILE A 126 -0.51 -12.54 -12.54
N PRO A 127 -0.16 -13.00 -11.32
CA PRO A 127 -0.91 -12.66 -10.12
C PRO A 127 -0.78 -11.17 -9.76
N ILE A 128 -1.80 -10.65 -9.05
CA ILE A 128 -1.95 -9.22 -8.76
C ILE A 128 -1.90 -8.96 -7.25
N ILE A 129 -1.07 -8.00 -6.85
CA ILE A 129 -0.99 -7.44 -5.49
C ILE A 129 -1.77 -6.12 -5.43
N TYR A 130 -2.69 -6.00 -4.47
CA TYR A 130 -3.37 -4.75 -4.12
C TYR A 130 -2.70 -4.14 -2.89
N ASN A 131 -1.84 -3.12 -3.10
CA ASN A 131 -1.09 -2.44 -2.05
C ASN A 131 -1.77 -1.10 -1.70
N SER A 132 -2.35 -1.00 -0.51
CA SER A 132 -3.08 0.19 -0.06
C SER A 132 -2.68 0.63 1.35
N ALA A 133 -3.23 1.77 1.79
CA ALA A 133 -3.08 2.25 3.16
C ALA A 133 -4.16 1.70 4.12
N ALA A 134 -4.83 0.60 3.76
CA ALA A 134 -5.99 0.04 4.45
C ALA A 134 -7.17 1.03 4.62
N TYR A 135 -7.13 2.19 3.98
CA TYR A 135 -8.21 3.19 4.00
C TYR A 135 -9.08 3.02 2.77
N ASP A 136 -9.75 1.86 2.71
CA ASP A 136 -10.53 1.38 1.57
C ASP A 136 -12.01 1.28 1.91
N ASP A 137 -12.86 1.57 0.93
CA ASP A 137 -14.29 1.38 1.05
C ASP A 137 -14.66 -0.09 0.85
N ILE A 138 -15.42 -0.66 1.78
CA ILE A 138 -15.77 -2.10 1.76
C ILE A 138 -16.55 -2.49 0.51
N ASP A 139 -17.49 -1.67 0.08
CA ASP A 139 -18.31 -2.01 -1.10
C ASP A 139 -17.47 -1.94 -2.39
N GLN A 140 -16.41 -1.13 -2.40
CA GLN A 140 -15.42 -1.15 -3.47
C GLN A 140 -14.52 -2.37 -3.37
N LEU A 141 -14.05 -2.76 -2.16
CA LEU A 141 -13.22 -3.95 -1.96
C LEU A 141 -13.94 -5.23 -2.40
N LYS A 142 -15.22 -5.39 -2.05
CA LYS A 142 -16.01 -6.55 -2.49
C LYS A 142 -16.02 -6.73 -4.01
N GLN A 143 -15.92 -5.66 -4.77
CA GLN A 143 -15.88 -5.73 -6.23
C GLN A 143 -14.54 -6.21 -6.80
N TRP A 144 -13.49 -6.32 -5.97
CA TRP A 144 -12.21 -6.91 -6.32
C TRP A 144 -12.12 -8.41 -6.09
N GLU A 145 -13.14 -9.03 -5.49
CA GLU A 145 -13.17 -10.47 -5.20
C GLU A 145 -12.88 -11.30 -6.46
N GLY A 146 -11.93 -12.21 -6.36
CA GLY A 146 -11.48 -13.07 -7.47
C GLY A 146 -10.54 -12.38 -8.48
N LEU A 147 -10.23 -11.09 -8.30
CA LEU A 147 -9.30 -10.36 -9.17
C LEU A 147 -7.91 -10.20 -8.54
N ILE A 148 -7.84 -10.20 -7.21
CA ILE A 148 -6.62 -9.97 -6.43
C ILE A 148 -6.15 -11.30 -5.81
N ASP A 149 -4.86 -11.57 -5.96
CA ASP A 149 -4.23 -12.75 -5.40
C ASP A 149 -3.63 -12.45 -4.02
N VAL A 150 -3.04 -11.26 -3.83
CA VAL A 150 -2.46 -10.82 -2.57
C VAL A 150 -2.99 -9.44 -2.21
N TYR A 151 -3.55 -9.30 -1.02
CA TYR A 151 -3.77 -7.99 -0.41
C TYR A 151 -2.57 -7.63 0.47
N LEU A 152 -2.05 -6.42 0.27
CA LEU A 152 -0.87 -5.88 0.95
C LEU A 152 -1.19 -4.53 1.61
N PRO A 153 -2.10 -4.50 2.61
CA PRO A 153 -2.47 -3.25 3.29
C PRO A 153 -1.41 -2.80 4.29
N ASP A 154 -1.14 -1.49 4.30
CA ASP A 154 -0.41 -0.82 5.38
C ASP A 154 -1.38 -0.42 6.50
N ILE A 155 -1.34 -1.03 7.68
CA ILE A 155 -2.03 -0.50 8.85
C ILE A 155 -1.11 0.50 9.55
N LYS A 156 -1.53 1.78 9.51
CA LYS A 156 -0.65 2.90 9.91
C LYS A 156 -0.86 3.37 11.35
N TYR A 157 -2.05 3.20 11.91
CA TYR A 157 -2.42 3.71 13.23
C TYR A 157 -3.46 2.83 13.92
N SER A 158 -3.36 2.77 15.25
CA SER A 158 -4.40 2.25 16.14
C SER A 158 -5.17 3.34 16.89
N ASP A 159 -4.87 4.62 16.62
CA ASP A 159 -5.53 5.79 17.23
C ASP A 159 -5.95 6.79 16.15
N ASP A 160 -7.24 7.17 16.16
CA ASP A 160 -7.83 8.10 15.20
C ASP A 160 -7.31 9.54 15.37
N ASN A 161 -6.83 9.93 16.56
CA ASN A 161 -6.20 11.25 16.75
C ASN A 161 -4.87 11.30 15.99
N HIS A 162 -4.05 10.25 16.05
CA HIS A 162 -2.82 10.14 15.28
C HIS A 162 -3.13 10.08 13.77
N ALA A 163 -4.11 9.27 13.36
CA ALA A 163 -4.52 9.17 11.97
C ALA A 163 -5.02 10.52 11.41
N MET A 164 -5.81 11.25 12.17
CA MET A 164 -6.27 12.59 11.80
C MET A 164 -5.14 13.61 11.83
N GLY A 165 -4.29 13.58 12.86
CA GLY A 165 -3.17 14.49 13.03
C GLY A 165 -2.17 14.39 11.88
N TYR A 166 -1.69 13.17 11.60
CA TYR A 166 -0.55 12.94 10.71
C TYR A 166 -0.93 12.48 9.30
N SER A 167 -2.15 12.00 9.06
CA SER A 167 -2.57 11.52 7.73
C SER A 167 -3.90 12.10 7.25
N LYS A 168 -4.53 12.97 8.03
CA LYS A 168 -5.85 13.56 7.74
C LYS A 168 -6.92 12.49 7.45
N ALA A 169 -6.78 11.32 8.07
CA ALA A 169 -7.72 10.20 7.95
C ALA A 169 -8.74 10.25 9.07
N LYS A 170 -10.00 10.38 8.72
CA LYS A 170 -11.11 10.35 9.68
C LYS A 170 -11.56 8.90 9.87
N ASP A 171 -11.83 8.49 11.12
CA ASP A 171 -12.34 7.15 11.44
C ASP A 171 -11.46 6.02 10.87
N TYR A 172 -10.13 6.25 10.89
CA TYR A 172 -9.15 5.39 10.24
C TYR A 172 -9.14 3.99 10.85
N VAL A 173 -9.19 3.92 12.18
CA VAL A 173 -9.05 2.65 12.92
C VAL A 173 -10.18 1.69 12.54
N ASN A 174 -11.43 2.16 12.58
CA ASN A 174 -12.57 1.35 12.20
C ASN A 174 -12.51 0.96 10.70
N ILE A 175 -12.31 1.94 9.82
CA ILE A 175 -12.27 1.72 8.37
C ILE A 175 -11.16 0.75 7.98
N SER A 176 -9.95 0.92 8.54
CA SER A 176 -8.82 0.04 8.21
C SER A 176 -9.02 -1.39 8.69
N ARG A 177 -9.60 -1.57 9.89
CA ARG A 177 -9.92 -2.89 10.41
C ARG A 177 -10.98 -3.61 9.58
N GLU A 178 -12.08 -2.93 9.25
CA GLU A 178 -13.11 -3.48 8.37
C GLU A 178 -12.56 -3.83 6.98
N ALA A 179 -11.71 -2.97 6.41
CA ALA A 179 -11.07 -3.23 5.12
C ALA A 179 -10.17 -4.48 5.16
N VAL A 180 -9.34 -4.62 6.20
CA VAL A 180 -8.43 -5.77 6.35
C VAL A 180 -9.20 -7.06 6.61
N LEU A 181 -10.30 -7.02 7.38
CA LEU A 181 -11.20 -8.16 7.56
C LEU A 181 -11.82 -8.62 6.23
N GLU A 182 -12.26 -7.69 5.40
CA GLU A 182 -12.79 -8.00 4.07
C GLU A 182 -11.70 -8.55 3.14
N MET A 183 -10.49 -7.98 3.14
CA MET A 183 -9.34 -8.49 2.40
C MET A 183 -9.02 -9.93 2.82
N TYR A 184 -8.98 -10.20 4.13
CA TYR A 184 -8.77 -11.55 4.67
C TYR A 184 -9.89 -12.52 4.27
N ARG A 185 -11.14 -12.08 4.30
CA ARG A 185 -12.28 -12.89 3.83
C ARG A 185 -12.10 -13.35 2.39
N GLN A 186 -11.54 -12.50 1.52
CA GLN A 186 -11.38 -12.80 0.09
C GLN A 186 -10.23 -13.77 -0.18
N VAL A 187 -9.09 -13.58 0.47
CA VAL A 187 -7.86 -14.33 0.11
C VAL A 187 -7.31 -15.24 1.21
N GLY A 188 -7.80 -15.10 2.44
CA GLY A 188 -7.38 -15.92 3.59
C GLY A 188 -5.93 -15.66 4.04
N SER A 189 -5.39 -16.62 4.80
CA SER A 189 -3.98 -16.62 5.21
C SER A 189 -3.05 -16.84 4.03
N VAL A 190 -1.78 -16.44 4.19
CA VAL A 190 -0.80 -16.53 3.10
C VAL A 190 -0.56 -17.99 2.68
N GLN A 191 -0.53 -18.22 1.38
CA GLN A 191 -0.19 -19.48 0.75
C GLN A 191 1.15 -19.35 0.03
N PHE A 192 2.02 -20.32 0.24
CA PHE A 192 3.32 -20.36 -0.40
C PHE A 192 3.40 -21.45 -1.48
N ASP A 193 4.37 -21.30 -2.35
CA ASP A 193 4.76 -22.36 -3.28
C ASP A 193 5.25 -23.61 -2.53
N ALA A 194 5.42 -24.73 -3.25
CA ALA A 194 5.87 -25.98 -2.66
C ALA A 194 7.26 -25.91 -2.01
N ALA A 195 8.06 -24.91 -2.34
CA ALA A 195 9.37 -24.67 -1.74
C ALA A 195 9.31 -23.73 -0.51
N GLY A 196 8.14 -23.14 -0.22
CA GLY A 196 7.96 -22.18 0.87
C GLY A 196 8.68 -20.83 0.64
N LYS A 197 9.02 -20.52 -0.61
CA LYS A 197 9.85 -19.35 -0.95
C LYS A 197 9.09 -18.20 -1.57
N LYS A 198 8.03 -18.50 -2.32
CA LYS A 198 7.23 -17.50 -3.02
C LYS A 198 5.82 -17.50 -2.48
N ALA A 199 5.29 -16.36 -2.11
CA ALA A 199 3.87 -16.21 -1.82
C ALA A 199 3.07 -16.37 -3.13
N LEU A 200 1.97 -17.11 -3.06
CA LEU A 200 1.06 -17.33 -4.18
C LEU A 200 -0.20 -16.49 -4.03
N SER A 201 -0.73 -16.43 -2.81
CA SER A 201 -1.93 -15.66 -2.48
C SER A 201 -2.01 -15.40 -0.97
N GLY A 202 -2.95 -14.55 -0.56
CA GLY A 202 -3.28 -14.34 0.84
C GLY A 202 -3.13 -12.91 1.31
N LEU A 203 -3.45 -12.69 2.58
CA LEU A 203 -3.29 -11.40 3.24
C LEU A 203 -1.87 -11.27 3.79
N TRP A 204 -1.20 -10.17 3.44
CA TRP A 204 0.10 -9.79 3.98
C TRP A 204 0.03 -8.34 4.48
N VAL A 205 0.04 -8.14 5.77
CA VAL A 205 -0.09 -6.80 6.38
C VAL A 205 1.28 -6.16 6.55
N ARG A 206 1.42 -4.91 6.12
CA ARG A 206 2.57 -4.05 6.42
C ARG A 206 2.27 -3.18 7.63
N HIS A 207 3.21 -3.10 8.54
CA HIS A 207 3.16 -2.20 9.68
C HIS A 207 4.45 -1.40 9.79
N LEU A 208 4.36 -0.10 9.51
CA LEU A 208 5.49 0.81 9.64
C LEU A 208 5.64 1.24 11.09
N VAL A 209 6.77 0.90 11.70
CA VAL A 209 7.11 1.37 13.04
C VAL A 209 7.37 2.88 12.98
N LEU A 210 6.66 3.64 13.81
CA LEU A 210 6.83 5.09 13.94
C LEU A 210 7.46 5.44 15.27
N PRO A 211 8.22 6.56 15.36
CA PRO A 211 8.77 7.03 16.62
C PRO A 211 7.68 7.22 17.68
N ASN A 212 8.07 7.05 18.95
CA ASN A 212 7.20 7.30 20.10
C ASN A 212 5.90 6.47 20.11
N ASN A 213 5.92 5.28 19.52
CA ASN A 213 4.76 4.38 19.39
C ASN A 213 3.52 5.05 18.74
N ILE A 214 3.72 6.05 17.87
CA ILE A 214 2.61 6.78 17.21
C ILE A 214 1.76 5.85 16.34
N ALA A 215 2.36 4.77 15.79
CA ALA A 215 1.63 3.77 15.04
C ALA A 215 0.66 2.93 15.92
N GLY A 216 0.90 2.83 17.23
CA GLY A 216 0.15 1.96 18.14
C GLY A 216 0.29 0.50 17.76
N SER A 217 1.57 0.04 17.74
CA SER A 217 1.93 -1.28 17.23
C SER A 217 1.28 -2.42 18.00
N TRP A 218 1.22 -2.32 19.34
CA TRP A 218 0.63 -3.36 20.19
C TRP A 218 -0.85 -3.59 19.85
N GLU A 219 -1.65 -2.54 19.82
CA GLU A 219 -3.08 -2.61 19.54
C GLU A 219 -3.35 -3.11 18.12
N THR A 220 -2.49 -2.72 17.17
CA THR A 220 -2.57 -3.20 15.77
C THR A 220 -2.28 -4.69 15.69
N LEU A 221 -1.21 -5.16 16.32
CA LEU A 221 -0.82 -6.57 16.29
C LEU A 221 -1.82 -7.45 17.06
N CYS A 222 -2.34 -6.97 18.20
CA CYS A 222 -3.43 -7.64 18.92
C CYS A 222 -4.68 -7.81 18.05
N PHE A 223 -5.10 -6.75 17.35
CA PHE A 223 -6.23 -6.84 16.41
C PHE A 223 -6.00 -7.91 15.34
N LEU A 224 -4.84 -7.91 14.70
CA LEU A 224 -4.51 -8.89 13.67
C LEU A 224 -4.51 -10.32 14.20
N ALA A 225 -3.92 -10.55 15.38
CA ALA A 225 -3.84 -11.89 15.98
C ALA A 225 -5.20 -12.42 16.45
N LEU A 226 -6.05 -11.55 17.00
CA LEU A 226 -7.29 -11.96 17.66
C LEU A 226 -8.48 -12.02 16.70
N GLU A 227 -8.54 -11.10 15.72
CA GLU A 227 -9.70 -10.97 14.82
C GLU A 227 -9.46 -11.63 13.44
N LEU A 228 -8.20 -11.89 13.07
CA LEU A 228 -7.86 -12.57 11.82
C LEU A 228 -7.17 -13.91 12.08
N SER A 229 -5.83 -13.91 12.01
CA SER A 229 -5.00 -15.10 12.23
C SER A 229 -3.53 -14.71 12.41
N THR A 230 -2.78 -15.50 13.17
CA THR A 230 -1.32 -15.38 13.24
C THR A 230 -0.60 -16.01 12.04
N ASP A 231 -1.34 -16.68 11.13
CA ASP A 231 -0.83 -17.28 9.89
C ASP A 231 -0.88 -16.33 8.68
N ILE A 232 -1.33 -15.08 8.87
CA ILE A 232 -1.20 -14.05 7.83
C ILE A 232 0.28 -13.68 7.67
N GLY A 233 0.63 -13.09 6.51
CA GLY A 233 1.93 -12.46 6.35
C GLY A 233 1.99 -11.12 7.10
N LEU A 234 3.12 -10.84 7.73
CA LEU A 234 3.35 -9.61 8.48
C LEU A 234 4.71 -9.02 8.14
N SER A 235 4.75 -7.79 7.64
CA SER A 235 5.99 -7.03 7.45
C SER A 235 6.12 -5.97 8.53
N LEU A 236 7.14 -6.09 9.37
CA LEU A 236 7.53 -5.06 10.34
C LEU A 236 8.57 -4.15 9.68
N MET A 237 8.15 -2.95 9.33
CA MET A 237 8.95 -2.05 8.51
C MET A 237 9.65 -1.01 9.34
N SER A 238 10.97 -0.93 9.20
CA SER A 238 11.86 0.03 9.87
C SER A 238 12.18 1.27 9.02
N GLN A 239 11.68 1.31 7.79
CA GLN A 239 12.05 2.33 6.78
C GLN A 239 11.48 3.72 7.03
N TYR A 240 10.97 4.00 8.24
CA TYR A 240 10.52 5.33 8.58
C TYR A 240 11.66 6.36 8.39
N ASN A 241 11.36 7.40 7.65
CA ASN A 241 12.27 8.51 7.40
C ASN A 241 11.49 9.81 7.65
N PRO A 242 12.01 10.78 8.43
CA PRO A 242 11.36 12.07 8.69
C PRO A 242 11.38 12.97 7.46
N LEU A 243 10.67 12.57 6.42
CA LEU A 243 10.58 13.27 5.14
C LEU A 243 9.35 14.17 5.06
N TYR A 244 9.30 14.95 4.00
CA TYR A 244 8.20 15.82 3.59
C TYR A 244 7.87 16.86 4.66
N LEU A 245 6.80 16.69 5.42
CA LEU A 245 6.38 17.62 6.48
C LEU A 245 6.67 17.09 7.89
N ALA A 246 7.31 15.92 8.02
CA ALA A 246 7.57 15.29 9.32
C ALA A 246 8.35 16.20 10.26
N GLY A 247 9.31 16.97 9.75
CA GLY A 247 10.09 17.96 10.54
C GLY A 247 9.27 19.10 11.17
N GLN A 248 7.97 19.22 10.83
CA GLN A 248 7.06 20.15 11.50
C GLN A 248 6.44 19.56 12.79
N PHE A 249 6.69 18.28 13.06
CA PHE A 249 6.18 17.54 14.18
C PHE A 249 7.34 16.99 15.02
N PRO A 250 7.71 17.61 16.15
CA PRO A 250 8.89 17.21 16.92
C PRO A 250 8.92 15.72 17.29
N GLU A 251 7.76 15.13 17.50
CA GLU A 251 7.60 13.71 17.81
C GLU A 251 7.89 12.77 16.63
N LEU A 252 7.87 13.29 15.38
CA LEU A 252 8.17 12.57 14.14
C LEU A 252 9.50 13.00 13.50
N ASP A 253 10.17 14.04 14.02
CA ASP A 253 11.39 14.59 13.43
C ASP A 253 12.65 13.82 13.87
N ARG A 254 12.59 12.49 13.87
CA ARG A 254 13.71 11.60 14.11
C ARG A 254 13.45 10.22 13.54
N PHE A 255 14.49 9.45 13.31
CA PHE A 255 14.35 8.02 12.99
C PHE A 255 13.84 7.23 14.21
N ILE A 256 13.33 6.04 13.96
CA ILE A 256 13.05 5.09 15.04
C ILE A 256 14.36 4.63 15.68
N THR A 257 14.31 4.31 16.96
CA THR A 257 15.43 3.70 17.67
C THR A 257 15.43 2.18 17.48
N LYS A 258 16.57 1.56 17.77
CA LYS A 258 16.69 0.10 17.79
C LYS A 258 15.69 -0.52 18.78
N ASP A 259 15.57 0.05 19.97
CA ASP A 259 14.65 -0.43 21.00
C ASP A 259 13.18 -0.35 20.57
N GLU A 260 12.78 0.72 19.87
CA GLU A 260 11.44 0.85 19.31
C GLU A 260 11.15 -0.25 18.29
N HIS A 261 12.11 -0.56 17.41
CA HIS A 261 11.97 -1.62 16.41
C HIS A 261 11.95 -3.02 17.05
N GLU A 262 12.92 -3.32 17.92
CA GLU A 262 13.03 -4.61 18.60
C GLU A 262 11.80 -4.91 19.48
N SER A 263 11.27 -3.90 20.17
CA SER A 263 10.04 -4.05 20.96
C SER A 263 8.86 -4.50 20.11
N VAL A 264 8.68 -3.97 18.89
CA VAL A 264 7.59 -4.37 18.00
C VAL A 264 7.79 -5.80 17.48
N ILE A 265 9.03 -6.20 17.20
CA ILE A 265 9.35 -7.58 16.82
C ILE A 265 8.99 -8.56 17.96
N GLU A 266 9.39 -8.24 19.20
CA GLU A 266 9.07 -9.06 20.37
C GLU A 266 7.56 -9.18 20.60
N MET A 267 6.79 -8.09 20.40
CA MET A 267 5.34 -8.11 20.45
C MET A 267 4.75 -9.10 19.42
N ALA A 268 5.19 -9.04 18.17
CA ALA A 268 4.70 -9.92 17.12
C ALA A 268 5.01 -11.39 17.40
N ILE A 269 6.22 -11.69 17.85
CA ILE A 269 6.63 -13.05 18.23
C ILE A 269 5.80 -13.54 19.42
N SER A 270 5.59 -12.71 20.45
CA SER A 270 4.82 -13.07 21.64
C SER A 270 3.35 -13.36 21.36
N LEU A 271 2.79 -12.73 20.32
CA LEU A 271 1.41 -12.97 19.84
C LEU A 271 1.31 -14.22 18.95
N GLY A 272 2.42 -14.84 18.56
CA GLY A 272 2.45 -16.11 17.83
C GLY A 272 2.43 -15.97 16.31
N PHE A 273 2.73 -14.81 15.75
CA PHE A 273 2.87 -14.67 14.29
C PHE A 273 4.03 -15.53 13.79
N THR A 274 3.83 -16.24 12.68
CA THR A 274 4.79 -17.19 12.11
C THR A 274 5.41 -16.72 10.78
N ASN A 275 4.67 -15.95 9.99
CA ASN A 275 5.10 -15.46 8.69
C ASN A 275 5.52 -13.98 8.79
N ILE A 276 6.62 -13.72 9.49
CA ILE A 276 7.10 -12.35 9.75
C ILE A 276 8.27 -12.04 8.83
N PHE A 277 8.17 -10.96 8.05
CA PHE A 277 9.29 -10.28 7.42
C PHE A 277 9.72 -9.10 8.28
N ILE A 278 10.96 -9.11 8.73
CA ILE A 278 11.56 -8.05 9.54
C ILE A 278 12.53 -7.30 8.65
N GLN A 279 12.21 -6.04 8.38
CA GLN A 279 13.11 -5.18 7.63
C GLN A 279 14.26 -4.72 8.52
N ASP A 280 15.49 -4.82 8.02
CA ASP A 280 16.67 -4.34 8.75
C ASP A 280 16.56 -2.85 9.05
N LEU A 281 17.10 -2.45 10.21
CA LEU A 281 17.08 -1.06 10.63
C LEU A 281 17.91 -0.21 9.66
N LEU A 282 17.30 0.83 9.08
CA LEU A 282 18.02 1.74 8.20
C LEU A 282 19.10 2.49 8.97
N THR A 283 20.33 2.43 8.47
CA THR A 283 21.50 3.04 9.09
C THR A 283 21.85 4.42 8.50
N ALA A 284 21.23 4.80 7.38
CA ALA A 284 21.50 6.06 6.70
C ALA A 284 20.22 6.77 6.24
N PRO A 285 20.17 8.10 6.32
CA PRO A 285 19.08 8.90 5.76
C PRO A 285 18.93 8.68 4.26
N GLN A 286 17.68 8.70 3.78
CA GLN A 286 17.30 8.59 2.35
C GLN A 286 17.57 7.25 1.68
N THR A 287 18.03 6.21 2.38
CA THR A 287 18.14 4.86 1.83
C THR A 287 16.73 4.37 1.46
N GLY A 288 16.55 3.92 0.21
CA GLY A 288 15.26 3.40 -0.28
C GLY A 288 14.18 4.44 -0.55
N VAL A 289 14.49 5.74 -0.50
CA VAL A 289 13.54 6.81 -0.84
C VAL A 289 13.47 6.96 -2.36
N PRO A 290 12.28 6.83 -2.99
CA PRO A 290 12.15 6.99 -4.43
C PRO A 290 12.28 8.46 -4.87
N ASP A 291 12.84 8.67 -6.05
CA ASP A 291 12.86 9.97 -6.75
C ASP A 291 11.95 9.92 -7.99
N PHE A 292 10.69 10.24 -7.81
CA PHE A 292 9.70 10.26 -8.90
C PHE A 292 9.87 11.43 -9.90
N ASN A 293 10.87 12.30 -9.74
CA ASN A 293 11.31 13.18 -10.84
C ASN A 293 11.97 12.35 -11.98
N LYS A 294 12.28 11.08 -11.71
CA LYS A 294 12.79 10.09 -12.67
C LYS A 294 11.77 8.96 -12.81
N PRO A 295 10.61 9.17 -13.45
CA PRO A 295 9.50 8.22 -13.42
C PRO A 295 9.82 6.86 -14.05
N ASP A 296 10.79 6.78 -14.97
CA ASP A 296 11.23 5.53 -15.59
C ASP A 296 12.20 4.73 -14.72
N ASN A 297 12.80 5.35 -13.70
CA ASN A 297 13.68 4.71 -12.73
C ASN A 297 13.70 5.49 -11.41
N PRO A 298 12.60 5.48 -10.65
CA PRO A 298 12.49 6.25 -9.40
C PRO A 298 13.32 5.66 -8.26
N PHE A 299 13.74 4.39 -8.38
CA PHE A 299 14.50 3.68 -7.36
C PHE A 299 15.94 3.49 -7.84
N VAL A 300 16.89 4.08 -7.12
CA VAL A 300 18.32 3.78 -7.32
C VAL A 300 18.63 2.54 -6.50
N TRP A 301 18.62 1.39 -7.16
CA TRP A 301 19.10 0.15 -6.55
C TRP A 301 20.62 0.09 -6.75
N ASP A 302 21.37 0.20 -5.66
CA ASP A 302 22.75 -0.26 -5.69
C ASP A 302 22.71 -1.79 -5.89
N LYS A 303 23.15 -2.23 -7.07
CA LYS A 303 23.27 -3.68 -7.42
C LYS A 303 24.38 -4.38 -6.62
N THR A 304 24.73 -3.83 -5.48
CA THR A 304 25.74 -4.35 -4.55
C THR A 304 25.09 -4.60 -3.19
N ILE A 305 24.23 -5.60 -3.14
CA ILE A 305 23.98 -6.38 -1.91
C ILE A 305 24.00 -7.86 -2.34
#